data_34c8d215bcbcaf06a5c6e9d4afd9a4bc
#
_entry.id   34c8d215bcbcaf06a5c6e9d4afd9a4bc
#
_cell.length_a   1.000
_cell.length_b   1.000
_cell.length_c   1.000
_cell.angle_alpha   90.00
_cell.angle_beta   90.00
_cell.angle_gamma   90.00
#
_symmetry.space_group_name_H-M   'P 1'
#
loop_
_entity.id
_entity.type
_entity.pdbx_description
1 polymer ?
#
loop_
_entity_poly.entity_id
_entity_poly.type
_entity_poly.pdbx_seq_one_letter_code
_entity_poly.pdbx_strand_id
1 'polypeptide(L)'
;MLFRSSEATDLVRPILDDVKERGAAALRDFEEKFDHVRPKNLRVPVEAIKDALTTLDPEVRAAIEESVRRARAVAANQVPKDFYTDLAEGARVAERWIPIQRVGLYVPGGKAVYPSSVIMNAVPAQAAGVESLAIATPPARDNEEGLPNKTILATCAILGVDEVYAVGGAQAIAMFAYGAKGSEPQDGDILCDPVDKITGPGNIFVATAKSLVSAFVGIDAVAGPTEIGIIADETANPSLLAADLIGQAEHDELAGSVLFTDSTEIVDKVQESLKYRVPRTEHAERVHTSLSGTQSAIVLTDGLDQSIDAANAYAAEHLEIQTKDADAVVKRIKNAGAIFRGPYSPVPLGDYMSGSNHVLPTGGTARFAAGLGVHTFMKPVEVIEYDEEGLKALAARINAFAVSEDLPAHGECVLSRFVKDPYDKATLREQEKEAGLR
;
A
#
# COMPACT_ATOMS: atom_id res chain seq x y z
N MET A 1 -16.70 7.09 4.27
CA MET A 1 -17.60 7.77 3.33
C MET A 1 -17.16 9.20 2.93
N LEU A 2 -15.98 9.63 3.34
CA LEU A 2 -15.48 11.02 3.17
C LEU A 2 -14.54 11.25 1.96
N PHE A 3 -14.26 10.19 1.17
CA PHE A 3 -13.22 10.22 0.14
C PHE A 3 -13.69 10.51 -1.28
N ARG A 4 -14.93 10.92 -1.46
CA ARG A 4 -15.44 11.43 -2.74
C ARG A 4 -15.86 12.90 -2.60
N SER A 5 -14.98 13.75 -2.07
CA SER A 5 -15.28 15.16 -2.24
C SER A 5 -14.92 15.53 -3.67
N SER A 6 -15.92 15.93 -4.44
CA SER A 6 -15.73 16.58 -5.74
C SER A 6 -14.72 17.73 -5.61
N GLU A 7 -14.71 18.41 -4.48
CA GLU A 7 -13.79 19.50 -4.14
C GLU A 7 -12.31 19.10 -4.18
N ALA A 8 -11.92 17.96 -3.60
CA ALA A 8 -10.52 17.51 -3.67
C ALA A 8 -10.13 17.14 -5.11
N THR A 9 -11.05 16.55 -5.87
CA THR A 9 -10.82 16.23 -7.28
C THR A 9 -10.63 17.48 -8.12
N ASP A 10 -11.44 18.50 -7.90
CA ASP A 10 -11.37 19.78 -8.63
C ASP A 10 -10.07 20.53 -8.34
N LEU A 11 -9.52 20.38 -7.12
CA LEU A 11 -8.24 20.96 -6.73
C LEU A 11 -7.03 20.18 -7.26
N VAL A 12 -7.12 18.85 -7.29
CA VAL A 12 -6.00 17.98 -7.66
C VAL A 12 -5.82 17.86 -9.17
N ARG A 13 -6.91 17.78 -9.93
CA ARG A 13 -6.83 17.58 -11.39
C ARG A 13 -5.96 18.63 -12.11
N PRO A 14 -6.10 19.95 -11.84
CA PRO A 14 -5.23 20.94 -12.44
C PRO A 14 -3.74 20.77 -12.11
N ILE A 15 -3.43 20.23 -10.91
CA ILE A 15 -2.04 19.93 -10.52
C ILE A 15 -1.49 18.80 -11.38
N LEU A 16 -2.26 17.73 -11.56
CA LEU A 16 -1.84 16.59 -12.38
C LEU A 16 -1.62 17.01 -13.84
N ASP A 17 -2.53 17.79 -14.39
CA ASP A 17 -2.48 18.24 -15.77
C ASP A 17 -1.28 19.17 -15.99
N ASP A 18 -1.00 20.09 -15.06
CA ASP A 18 0.11 21.04 -15.15
C ASP A 18 1.48 20.32 -15.05
N VAL A 19 1.63 19.36 -14.15
CA VAL A 19 2.87 18.55 -14.07
C VAL A 19 3.08 17.76 -15.36
N LYS A 20 2.02 17.19 -15.91
CA LYS A 20 2.06 16.44 -17.18
C LYS A 20 2.53 17.33 -18.35
N GLU A 21 2.13 18.59 -18.37
CA GLU A 21 2.46 19.55 -19.43
C GLU A 21 3.84 20.17 -19.24
N ARG A 22 4.13 20.71 -18.04
CA ARG A 22 5.32 21.53 -17.76
C ARG A 22 6.45 20.81 -17.03
N GLY A 23 6.22 19.57 -16.56
CA GLY A 23 7.26 18.75 -15.89
C GLY A 23 7.86 19.43 -14.66
N ALA A 24 9.19 19.47 -14.60
CA ALA A 24 9.94 20.01 -13.47
C ALA A 24 9.63 21.47 -13.13
N ALA A 25 9.25 22.28 -14.10
CA ALA A 25 8.84 23.66 -13.86
C ALA A 25 7.58 23.75 -12.99
N ALA A 26 6.56 22.93 -13.31
CA ALA A 26 5.35 22.85 -12.49
C ALA A 26 5.65 22.33 -11.07
N LEU A 27 6.52 21.32 -10.95
CA LEU A 27 6.93 20.78 -9.65
C LEU A 27 7.51 21.88 -8.75
N ARG A 28 8.45 22.69 -9.25
CA ARG A 28 9.05 23.79 -8.47
C ARG A 28 8.02 24.83 -8.04
N ASP A 29 7.11 25.20 -8.96
CA ASP A 29 6.06 26.18 -8.66
C ASP A 29 5.11 25.65 -7.57
N PHE A 30 4.80 24.35 -7.57
CA PHE A 30 3.95 23.74 -6.53
C PHE A 30 4.67 23.57 -5.20
N GLU A 31 5.97 23.20 -5.16
CA GLU A 31 6.74 23.14 -3.92
C GLU A 31 6.84 24.54 -3.27
N GLU A 32 7.09 25.58 -4.06
CA GLU A 32 7.09 26.96 -3.56
C GLU A 32 5.71 27.37 -3.03
N LYS A 33 4.63 27.00 -3.73
CA LYS A 33 3.26 27.33 -3.35
C LYS A 33 2.78 26.63 -2.08
N PHE A 34 3.06 25.33 -1.94
CA PHE A 34 2.48 24.49 -0.88
C PHE A 34 3.41 24.26 0.29
N ASP A 35 4.69 24.06 0.02
CA ASP A 35 5.70 23.80 1.04
C ASP A 35 6.53 25.02 1.41
N HIS A 36 6.35 26.16 0.65
CA HIS A 36 7.07 27.42 0.83
C HIS A 36 8.58 27.30 0.66
N VAL A 37 9.00 26.33 -0.13
CA VAL A 37 10.39 26.03 -0.45
C VAL A 37 10.50 25.84 -1.95
N ARG A 38 11.50 26.45 -2.59
CA ARG A 38 11.85 26.19 -3.98
C ARG A 38 13.15 25.36 -4.00
N PRO A 39 13.06 24.01 -4.17
CA PRO A 39 14.23 23.17 -4.13
C PRO A 39 15.25 23.58 -5.21
N LYS A 40 16.51 23.67 -4.82
CA LYS A 40 17.60 23.91 -5.74
C LYS A 40 17.76 22.74 -6.73
N ASN A 41 17.64 21.53 -6.20
CA ASN A 41 17.62 20.30 -6.98
C ASN A 41 16.34 19.52 -6.62
N LEU A 42 15.49 19.25 -7.61
CA LEU A 42 14.33 18.37 -7.40
C LEU A 42 14.78 16.92 -7.18
N ARG A 43 15.77 16.44 -7.95
CA ARG A 43 16.46 15.18 -7.65
C ARG A 43 17.56 15.46 -6.63
N VAL A 44 17.46 14.82 -5.48
CA VAL A 44 18.40 14.99 -4.37
C VAL A 44 19.78 14.47 -4.78
N PRO A 45 20.85 15.23 -4.62
CA PRO A 45 22.21 14.75 -4.90
C PRO A 45 22.56 13.53 -4.02
N VAL A 46 23.21 12.53 -4.61
CA VAL A 46 23.59 11.28 -3.91
C VAL A 46 24.52 11.58 -2.72
N GLU A 47 25.36 12.60 -2.83
CA GLU A 47 26.24 13.07 -1.75
C GLU A 47 25.43 13.54 -0.54
N ALA A 48 24.33 14.28 -0.75
CA ALA A 48 23.48 14.72 0.35
C ALA A 48 22.82 13.55 1.08
N ILE A 49 22.47 12.47 0.36
CA ILE A 49 21.93 11.23 0.94
C ILE A 49 23.00 10.54 1.81
N LYS A 50 24.24 10.45 1.32
CA LYS A 50 25.36 9.86 2.05
C LYS A 50 25.74 10.69 3.29
N ASP A 51 25.78 12.01 3.15
CA ASP A 51 26.12 12.93 4.23
C ASP A 51 25.07 12.89 5.35
N ALA A 52 23.80 12.74 5.00
CA ALA A 52 22.72 12.56 5.97
C ALA A 52 22.96 11.34 6.86
N LEU A 53 23.46 10.23 6.32
CA LEU A 53 23.79 9.03 7.10
C LEU A 53 24.95 9.26 8.05
N THR A 54 25.97 10.03 7.63
CA THR A 54 27.14 10.28 8.49
C THR A 54 26.84 11.16 9.68
N THR A 55 25.81 12.00 9.57
CA THR A 55 25.38 12.97 10.61
C THR A 55 24.18 12.51 11.41
N LEU A 56 23.66 11.30 11.14
CA LEU A 56 22.51 10.75 11.86
C LEU A 56 22.90 10.40 13.29
N ASP A 57 22.01 10.74 14.24
CA ASP A 57 22.14 10.32 15.63
C ASP A 57 22.34 8.80 15.74
N PRO A 58 23.35 8.32 16.51
CA PRO A 58 23.65 6.89 16.59
C PRO A 58 22.51 6.03 17.17
N GLU A 59 21.70 6.55 18.10
CA GLU A 59 20.57 5.81 18.66
C GLU A 59 19.43 5.69 17.63
N VAL A 60 19.14 6.78 16.90
CA VAL A 60 18.17 6.77 15.80
C VAL A 60 18.63 5.84 14.68
N ARG A 61 19.93 5.86 14.35
CA ARG A 61 20.50 4.95 13.37
C ARG A 61 20.30 3.50 13.77
N ALA A 62 20.63 3.14 15.00
CA ALA A 62 20.46 1.78 15.52
C ALA A 62 19.00 1.33 15.49
N ALA A 63 18.05 2.22 15.80
CA ALA A 63 16.62 1.96 15.74
C ALA A 63 16.16 1.70 14.29
N ILE A 64 16.61 2.51 13.33
CA ILE A 64 16.28 2.33 11.91
C ILE A 64 16.87 1.01 11.38
N GLU A 65 18.13 0.70 11.68
CA GLU A 65 18.78 -0.53 11.26
C GLU A 65 18.08 -1.77 11.83
N GLU A 66 17.62 -1.75 13.09
CA GLU A 66 16.84 -2.84 13.69
C GLU A 66 15.46 -2.98 13.04
N SER A 67 14.75 -1.87 12.76
CA SER A 67 13.50 -1.86 12.03
C SER A 67 13.65 -2.51 10.63
N VAL A 68 14.68 -2.09 9.88
CA VAL A 68 15.01 -2.65 8.56
C VAL A 68 15.30 -4.15 8.66
N ARG A 69 16.09 -4.58 9.66
CA ARG A 69 16.41 -6.00 9.87
C ARG A 69 15.15 -6.84 10.07
N ARG A 70 14.22 -6.35 10.91
CA ARG A 70 12.94 -7.04 11.19
C ARG A 70 12.03 -7.06 9.97
N ALA A 71 11.87 -5.91 9.30
CA ALA A 71 11.06 -5.83 8.08
C ALA A 71 11.58 -6.78 6.98
N ARG A 72 12.90 -6.85 6.78
CA ARG A 72 13.52 -7.80 5.84
C ARG A 72 13.24 -9.26 6.21
N ALA A 73 13.29 -9.60 7.49
CA ALA A 73 13.02 -10.96 7.95
C ALA A 73 11.56 -11.39 7.67
N VAL A 74 10.60 -10.49 7.85
CA VAL A 74 9.19 -10.76 7.52
C VAL A 74 8.98 -10.78 6.01
N ALA A 75 9.51 -9.79 5.28
CA ALA A 75 9.38 -9.69 3.83
C ALA A 75 9.94 -10.93 3.10
N ALA A 76 11.04 -11.49 3.56
CA ALA A 76 11.63 -12.69 2.98
C ALA A 76 10.66 -13.91 2.99
N ASN A 77 9.77 -13.98 3.99
CA ASN A 77 8.74 -15.03 4.06
C ASN A 77 7.46 -14.70 3.27
N GLN A 78 7.30 -13.45 2.82
CA GLN A 78 6.15 -13.03 2.02
C GLN A 78 6.35 -13.23 0.51
N VAL A 79 7.57 -13.53 0.06
CA VAL A 79 7.84 -13.77 -1.37
C VAL A 79 7.04 -14.98 -1.83
N PRO A 80 6.08 -14.80 -2.76
CA PRO A 80 5.27 -15.90 -3.26
C PRO A 80 6.14 -16.85 -4.09
N LYS A 81 5.75 -18.12 -4.12
CA LYS A 81 6.43 -19.15 -4.90
C LYS A 81 5.65 -19.42 -6.18
N ASP A 82 6.37 -19.65 -7.27
CA ASP A 82 5.77 -20.20 -8.48
C ASP A 82 5.18 -21.56 -8.17
N PHE A 83 4.07 -21.91 -8.82
CA PHE A 83 3.47 -23.22 -8.71
C PHE A 83 3.02 -23.76 -10.08
N TYR A 84 2.83 -25.06 -10.15
CA TYR A 84 2.48 -25.79 -11.37
C TYR A 84 1.26 -26.65 -11.08
N THR A 85 0.34 -26.73 -12.05
CA THR A 85 -0.80 -27.62 -12.05
C THR A 85 -0.73 -28.49 -13.29
N ASP A 86 -0.44 -29.77 -13.12
CA ASP A 86 -0.50 -30.77 -14.18
C ASP A 86 -1.97 -31.18 -14.37
N LEU A 87 -2.52 -30.95 -15.56
CA LEU A 87 -3.92 -31.19 -15.89
C LEU A 87 -4.10 -32.58 -16.54
N ALA A 88 -3.12 -33.01 -17.32
CA ALA A 88 -2.99 -34.29 -17.99
C ALA A 88 -1.54 -34.51 -18.40
N GLU A 89 -1.22 -35.67 -19.00
CA GLU A 89 0.05 -35.87 -19.65
C GLU A 89 0.20 -34.86 -20.81
N GLY A 90 1.33 -34.14 -20.84
CA GLY A 90 1.60 -33.09 -21.83
C GLY A 90 0.78 -31.81 -21.66
N ALA A 91 0.12 -31.60 -20.51
CA ALA A 91 -0.74 -30.44 -20.27
C ALA A 91 -0.52 -29.86 -18.87
N ARG A 92 0.04 -28.65 -18.80
CA ARG A 92 0.39 -27.96 -17.55
C ARG A 92 0.02 -26.47 -17.62
N VAL A 93 -0.37 -25.91 -16.47
CA VAL A 93 -0.44 -24.46 -16.26
C VAL A 93 0.46 -24.11 -15.07
N ALA A 94 1.35 -23.17 -15.26
CA ALA A 94 2.17 -22.59 -14.22
C ALA A 94 1.69 -21.18 -13.88
N GLU A 95 1.77 -20.78 -12.61
CA GLU A 95 1.70 -19.39 -12.20
C GLU A 95 3.08 -18.94 -11.76
N ARG A 96 3.60 -17.91 -12.41
CA ARG A 96 4.88 -17.29 -12.11
C ARG A 96 4.68 -15.91 -11.54
N TRP A 97 5.39 -15.60 -10.46
CA TRP A 97 5.38 -14.29 -9.84
C TRP A 97 6.53 -13.43 -10.38
N ILE A 98 6.18 -12.34 -11.04
CA ILE A 98 7.13 -11.44 -11.69
C ILE A 98 7.15 -10.10 -10.98
N PRO A 99 8.33 -9.57 -10.58
CA PRO A 99 8.44 -8.22 -10.02
C PRO A 99 7.92 -7.15 -10.97
N ILE A 100 7.35 -6.09 -10.41
CA ILE A 100 7.11 -4.84 -11.12
C ILE A 100 8.45 -4.18 -11.37
N GLN A 101 8.69 -3.63 -12.57
CA GLN A 101 10.01 -3.17 -12.97
C GLN A 101 10.42 -1.88 -12.27
N ARG A 102 9.52 -0.87 -12.24
CA ARG A 102 9.81 0.43 -11.65
C ARG A 102 8.70 0.90 -10.73
N VAL A 103 9.05 1.35 -9.53
CA VAL A 103 8.07 1.74 -8.51
C VAL A 103 8.41 3.10 -7.92
N GLY A 104 7.41 3.96 -7.80
CA GLY A 104 7.47 5.23 -7.08
C GLY A 104 6.94 5.07 -5.65
N LEU A 105 7.77 5.40 -4.67
CA LEU A 105 7.48 5.30 -3.26
C LEU A 105 7.25 6.71 -2.71
N TYR A 106 6.00 7.02 -2.32
CA TYR A 106 5.69 8.30 -1.72
C TYR A 106 5.85 8.24 -0.21
N VAL A 107 6.64 9.16 0.34
CA VAL A 107 6.86 9.33 1.77
C VAL A 107 6.30 10.68 2.19
N PRO A 108 5.29 10.71 3.06
CA PRO A 108 4.70 11.97 3.49
C PRO A 108 5.67 12.80 4.34
N GLY A 109 5.41 14.11 4.37
CA GLY A 109 6.04 15.08 5.24
C GLY A 109 5.00 16.05 5.79
N GLY A 110 5.44 17.09 6.46
CA GLY A 110 4.58 18.16 6.99
C GLY A 110 4.54 18.17 8.51
N LYS A 111 3.48 17.65 9.16
CA LYS A 111 3.34 17.69 10.64
C LYS A 111 4.35 16.79 11.37
N ALA A 112 4.81 15.72 10.74
CA ALA A 112 5.79 14.78 11.29
C ALA A 112 6.74 14.28 10.19
N VAL A 113 7.84 13.64 10.62
CA VAL A 113 8.86 13.03 9.76
C VAL A 113 8.68 11.52 9.83
N TYR A 114 8.59 10.85 8.67
CA TYR A 114 8.25 9.43 8.58
C TYR A 114 9.36 8.58 7.93
N PRO A 115 10.53 8.41 8.57
CA PRO A 115 11.55 7.48 8.08
C PRO A 115 11.04 6.03 8.03
N SER A 116 10.11 5.67 8.91
CA SER A 116 9.43 4.38 8.89
C SER A 116 8.71 4.11 7.57
N SER A 117 8.08 5.14 6.96
CA SER A 117 7.40 4.97 5.65
C SER A 117 8.39 4.66 4.52
N VAL A 118 9.65 5.10 4.62
CA VAL A 118 10.70 4.67 3.68
C VAL A 118 10.94 3.17 3.81
N ILE A 119 11.09 2.68 5.06
CA ILE A 119 11.32 1.26 5.35
C ILE A 119 10.15 0.42 4.83
N MET A 120 8.91 0.81 5.20
CA MET A 120 7.69 0.07 4.88
C MET A 120 7.40 -0.04 3.39
N ASN A 121 7.86 0.92 2.59
CA ASN A 121 7.73 0.88 1.14
C ASN A 121 8.93 0.19 0.48
N ALA A 122 10.17 0.56 0.83
CA ALA A 122 11.36 0.09 0.14
C ALA A 122 11.70 -1.38 0.44
N VAL A 123 11.57 -1.83 1.70
CA VAL A 123 11.95 -3.20 2.07
C VAL A 123 11.14 -4.28 1.33
N PRO A 124 9.80 -4.23 1.30
CA PRO A 124 9.03 -5.22 0.55
C PRO A 124 9.23 -5.10 -0.97
N ALA A 125 9.47 -3.90 -1.51
CA ALA A 125 9.80 -3.72 -2.93
C ALA A 125 11.14 -4.36 -3.28
N GLN A 126 12.18 -4.17 -2.44
CA GLN A 126 13.48 -4.83 -2.60
C GLN A 126 13.36 -6.35 -2.47
N ALA A 127 12.58 -6.85 -1.51
CA ALA A 127 12.36 -8.30 -1.32
C ALA A 127 11.60 -8.93 -2.50
N ALA A 128 10.72 -8.17 -3.16
CA ALA A 128 10.04 -8.58 -4.39
C ALA A 128 10.97 -8.67 -5.59
N GLY A 129 12.16 -8.04 -5.54
CA GLY A 129 13.09 -7.96 -6.66
C GLY A 129 12.80 -6.80 -7.63
N VAL A 130 12.16 -5.72 -7.17
CA VAL A 130 11.95 -4.51 -7.98
C VAL A 130 13.31 -3.92 -8.34
N GLU A 131 13.56 -3.70 -9.64
CA GLU A 131 14.86 -3.26 -10.13
C GLU A 131 15.09 -1.75 -9.97
N SER A 132 14.02 -0.95 -10.07
CA SER A 132 14.08 0.51 -10.03
C SER A 132 13.12 1.08 -8.99
N LEU A 133 13.67 1.74 -7.97
CA LEU A 133 12.93 2.40 -6.89
C LEU A 133 13.21 3.90 -6.90
N ALA A 134 12.16 4.70 -6.99
CA ALA A 134 12.22 6.14 -6.86
C ALA A 134 11.42 6.58 -5.62
N ILE A 135 11.98 7.43 -4.77
CA ILE A 135 11.31 7.98 -3.59
C ILE A 135 10.99 9.45 -3.83
N ALA A 136 9.77 9.87 -3.51
CA ALA A 136 9.40 11.28 -3.44
C ALA A 136 8.94 11.65 -2.03
N THR A 137 9.45 12.75 -1.51
CA THR A 137 9.12 13.28 -0.19
C THR A 137 9.28 14.80 -0.22
N PRO A 138 8.43 15.58 0.49
CA PRO A 138 8.52 17.04 0.44
C PRO A 138 9.87 17.57 0.95
N PRO A 139 10.30 18.73 0.43
CA PRO A 139 11.45 19.44 0.98
C PRO A 139 11.19 19.88 2.43
N ALA A 140 12.25 19.91 3.25
CA ALA A 140 12.16 20.43 4.60
C ALA A 140 12.14 21.96 4.58
N ARG A 141 11.19 22.56 5.29
CA ARG A 141 10.98 24.02 5.31
C ARG A 141 12.12 24.83 5.94
N ASP A 142 12.92 24.19 6.77
CA ASP A 142 14.08 24.74 7.46
C ASP A 142 15.40 24.50 6.70
N ASN A 143 15.33 23.95 5.49
CA ASN A 143 16.50 23.69 4.66
C ASN A 143 16.58 24.67 3.48
N GLU A 144 17.61 25.54 3.49
CA GLU A 144 17.81 26.59 2.46
C GLU A 144 18.06 26.02 1.04
N GLU A 145 18.54 24.78 0.93
CA GLU A 145 18.73 24.13 -0.37
C GLU A 145 17.48 23.37 -0.83
N GLY A 146 16.45 23.29 0.02
CA GLY A 146 15.22 22.56 -0.25
C GLY A 146 15.41 21.04 -0.24
N LEU A 147 16.38 20.52 0.52
CA LEU A 147 16.55 19.09 0.71
C LEU A 147 15.45 18.52 1.63
N PRO A 148 15.04 17.28 1.45
CA PRO A 148 14.18 16.58 2.40
C PRO A 148 14.83 16.41 3.78
N ASN A 149 14.02 16.03 4.77
CA ASN A 149 14.49 15.80 6.13
C ASN A 149 15.66 14.80 6.17
N LYS A 150 16.70 15.12 6.94
CA LYS A 150 17.95 14.33 7.05
C LYS A 150 17.73 12.88 7.48
N THR A 151 16.76 12.63 8.38
CA THR A 151 16.47 11.26 8.84
C THR A 151 15.86 10.42 7.72
N ILE A 152 15.02 11.01 6.85
CA ILE A 152 14.50 10.35 5.65
C ILE A 152 15.65 10.02 4.69
N LEU A 153 16.52 10.99 4.39
CA LEU A 153 17.67 10.77 3.50
C LEU A 153 18.63 9.71 4.04
N ALA A 154 18.93 9.74 5.34
CA ALA A 154 19.75 8.72 5.99
C ALA A 154 19.13 7.33 5.90
N THR A 155 17.80 7.22 6.02
CA THR A 155 17.07 5.94 5.85
C THR A 155 17.15 5.45 4.41
N CYS A 156 17.07 6.34 3.43
CA CYS A 156 17.30 5.99 2.02
C CYS A 156 18.72 5.45 1.82
N ALA A 157 19.74 6.08 2.43
CA ALA A 157 21.12 5.61 2.38
C ALA A 157 21.30 4.21 3.01
N ILE A 158 20.69 3.95 4.17
CA ILE A 158 20.72 2.62 4.83
C ILE A 158 20.10 1.54 3.92
N LEU A 159 19.07 1.89 3.18
CA LEU A 159 18.36 0.97 2.27
C LEU A 159 19.01 0.90 0.88
N GLY A 160 20.02 1.74 0.59
CA GLY A 160 20.68 1.77 -0.71
C GLY A 160 19.82 2.37 -1.83
N VAL A 161 18.89 3.27 -1.49
CA VAL A 161 18.06 3.99 -2.46
C VAL A 161 18.65 5.37 -2.68
N ASP A 162 19.11 5.65 -3.89
CA ASP A 162 19.77 6.90 -4.30
C ASP A 162 18.93 7.75 -5.27
N GLU A 163 17.81 7.24 -5.76
CA GLU A 163 16.86 8.00 -6.53
C GLU A 163 15.78 8.60 -5.63
N VAL A 164 16.03 9.82 -5.14
CA VAL A 164 15.18 10.55 -4.22
C VAL A 164 14.82 11.91 -4.80
N TYR A 165 13.55 12.30 -4.70
CA TYR A 165 13.03 13.59 -5.17
C TYR A 165 12.50 14.43 -4.01
N ALA A 166 12.91 15.68 -3.96
CA ALA A 166 12.38 16.70 -3.05
C ALA A 166 11.06 17.26 -3.60
N VAL A 167 10.05 16.39 -3.65
CA VAL A 167 8.72 16.69 -4.21
C VAL A 167 7.65 16.07 -3.33
N GLY A 168 6.71 16.89 -2.87
CA GLY A 168 5.60 16.48 -2.02
C GLY A 168 4.25 16.37 -2.75
N GLY A 169 3.18 16.14 -1.99
CA GLY A 169 1.80 16.33 -2.43
C GLY A 169 1.33 15.57 -3.68
N ALA A 170 0.27 16.07 -4.28
CA ALA A 170 -0.34 15.51 -5.49
C ALA A 170 0.62 15.61 -6.70
N GLN A 171 1.50 16.61 -6.72
CA GLN A 171 2.46 16.81 -7.80
C GLN A 171 3.53 15.71 -7.84
N ALA A 172 3.91 15.11 -6.69
CA ALA A 172 4.78 13.93 -6.64
C ALA A 172 4.12 12.71 -7.31
N ILE A 173 2.82 12.53 -7.07
CA ILE A 173 2.04 11.45 -7.69
C ILE A 173 1.94 11.66 -9.21
N ALA A 174 1.75 12.91 -9.67
CA ALA A 174 1.77 13.25 -11.09
C ALA A 174 3.13 12.97 -11.74
N MET A 175 4.23 13.37 -11.07
CA MET A 175 5.59 13.11 -11.51
C MET A 175 5.83 11.60 -11.71
N PHE A 176 5.41 10.78 -10.77
CA PHE A 176 5.56 9.33 -10.89
C PHE A 176 4.66 8.73 -11.98
N ALA A 177 3.42 9.22 -12.12
CA ALA A 177 2.48 8.66 -13.09
C ALA A 177 2.83 9.00 -14.55
N TYR A 178 3.27 10.23 -14.80
CA TYR A 178 3.47 10.74 -16.17
C TYR A 178 4.95 10.92 -16.54
N GLY A 179 5.85 10.80 -15.57
CA GLY A 179 7.21 11.28 -15.71
C GLY A 179 7.28 12.81 -15.61
N ALA A 180 8.49 13.34 -15.62
CA ALA A 180 8.72 14.78 -15.66
C ALA A 180 9.93 15.11 -16.53
N LYS A 181 9.74 15.98 -17.52
CA LYS A 181 10.83 16.59 -18.29
C LYS A 181 11.58 17.57 -17.39
N GLY A 182 12.89 17.69 -17.60
CA GLY A 182 13.70 18.72 -16.95
C GLY A 182 13.30 20.13 -17.39
N SER A 183 13.57 21.11 -16.54
CA SER A 183 13.33 22.52 -16.83
C SER A 183 14.53 23.41 -16.57
N GLU A 184 15.52 22.91 -15.84
CA GLU A 184 16.77 23.60 -15.53
C GLU A 184 17.95 22.65 -15.84
N PRO A 185 19.17 23.17 -16.07
CA PRO A 185 20.32 22.36 -16.48
C PRO A 185 20.63 21.17 -15.58
N GLN A 186 20.43 21.32 -14.25
CA GLN A 186 20.66 20.24 -13.28
C GLN A 186 19.62 19.11 -13.33
N ASP A 187 18.48 19.32 -13.97
CA ASP A 187 17.44 18.29 -14.11
C ASP A 187 17.77 17.27 -15.22
N GLY A 188 18.63 17.64 -16.18
CA GLY A 188 18.79 16.94 -17.44
C GLY A 188 17.57 17.08 -18.36
N ASP A 189 17.52 16.30 -19.43
CA ASP A 189 16.38 16.31 -20.36
C ASP A 189 15.13 15.69 -19.72
N ILE A 190 15.33 14.65 -18.91
CA ILE A 190 14.30 13.95 -18.15
C ILE A 190 14.72 13.96 -16.68
N LEU A 191 13.88 14.57 -15.83
CA LEU A 191 14.06 14.59 -14.39
C LEU A 191 13.69 13.24 -13.77
N CYS A 192 12.55 12.71 -14.13
CA CYS A 192 12.00 11.45 -13.63
C CYS A 192 11.29 10.69 -14.74
N ASP A 193 11.64 9.44 -14.94
CA ASP A 193 10.88 8.52 -15.78
C ASP A 193 9.59 8.08 -15.09
N PRO A 194 8.48 7.82 -15.82
CA PRO A 194 7.26 7.31 -15.22
C PRO A 194 7.48 5.95 -14.58
N VAL A 195 6.66 5.63 -13.58
CA VAL A 195 6.70 4.36 -12.87
C VAL A 195 5.51 3.46 -13.23
N ASP A 196 5.66 2.16 -13.00
CA ASP A 196 4.58 1.18 -13.22
C ASP A 196 3.60 1.10 -12.04
N LYS A 197 4.07 1.43 -10.83
CA LYS A 197 3.24 1.45 -9.61
C LYS A 197 3.69 2.55 -8.66
N ILE A 198 2.71 3.16 -7.98
CA ILE A 198 2.93 4.17 -6.93
C ILE A 198 2.40 3.60 -5.60
N THR A 199 3.23 3.62 -4.55
CA THR A 199 2.84 3.21 -3.21
C THR A 199 3.17 4.27 -2.17
N GLY A 200 2.59 4.15 -1.00
CA GLY A 200 2.84 5.02 0.15
C GLY A 200 1.60 5.79 0.62
N PRO A 201 1.55 6.08 1.93
CA PRO A 201 0.46 6.83 2.54
C PRO A 201 0.55 8.31 2.20
N GLY A 202 -0.54 9.05 2.35
CA GLY A 202 -0.54 10.49 2.15
C GLY A 202 -1.87 11.12 2.58
N ASN A 203 -1.92 12.45 2.54
CA ASN A 203 -3.14 13.19 2.83
C ASN A 203 -4.21 13.02 1.74
N ILE A 204 -5.37 13.66 1.93
CA ILE A 204 -6.50 13.58 0.99
C ILE A 204 -6.11 13.94 -0.46
N PHE A 205 -5.20 14.90 -0.67
CA PHE A 205 -4.77 15.32 -2.01
C PHE A 205 -3.92 14.25 -2.68
N VAL A 206 -3.03 13.59 -1.92
CA VAL A 206 -2.23 12.45 -2.40
C VAL A 206 -3.13 11.25 -2.72
N ALA A 207 -4.07 10.92 -1.84
CA ALA A 207 -5.03 9.84 -2.04
C ALA A 207 -5.92 10.09 -3.27
N THR A 208 -6.40 11.34 -3.45
CA THR A 208 -7.17 11.75 -4.63
C THR A 208 -6.33 11.66 -5.90
N ALA A 209 -5.07 12.13 -5.85
CA ALA A 209 -4.16 12.04 -7.00
C ALA A 209 -3.92 10.58 -7.41
N LYS A 210 -3.62 9.69 -6.46
CA LYS A 210 -3.48 8.25 -6.72
C LYS A 210 -4.74 7.67 -7.37
N SER A 211 -5.92 8.00 -6.86
CA SER A 211 -7.19 7.57 -7.45
C SER A 211 -7.36 8.05 -8.89
N LEU A 212 -7.00 9.31 -9.19
CA LEU A 212 -7.14 9.88 -10.54
C LEU A 212 -6.17 9.28 -11.56
N VAL A 213 -4.97 8.90 -11.14
CA VAL A 213 -3.96 8.30 -12.03
C VAL A 213 -4.06 6.79 -12.13
N SER A 214 -4.90 6.12 -11.36
CA SER A 214 -4.99 4.65 -11.29
C SER A 214 -5.40 3.96 -12.60
N ALA A 215 -5.90 4.72 -13.58
CA ALA A 215 -6.14 4.22 -14.93
C ALA A 215 -4.85 4.10 -15.77
N PHE A 216 -3.75 4.72 -15.37
CA PHE A 216 -2.48 4.79 -16.11
C PHE A 216 -1.35 4.05 -15.39
N VAL A 217 -1.35 4.06 -14.06
CA VAL A 217 -0.31 3.49 -13.22
C VAL A 217 -0.94 2.70 -12.07
N GLY A 218 -0.34 1.57 -11.71
CA GLY A 218 -0.81 0.81 -10.54
C GLY A 218 -0.67 1.61 -9.25
N ILE A 219 -1.56 1.40 -8.29
CA ILE A 219 -1.46 1.97 -6.94
C ILE A 219 -1.55 0.86 -5.89
N ASP A 220 -1.10 1.13 -4.66
CA ASP A 220 -1.31 0.24 -3.51
C ASP A 220 -2.78 0.31 -3.05
N ALA A 221 -3.20 1.47 -2.55
CA ALA A 221 -4.55 1.72 -2.06
C ALA A 221 -4.87 3.23 -2.08
N VAL A 222 -6.14 3.56 -1.95
CA VAL A 222 -6.60 4.92 -1.64
C VAL A 222 -6.81 4.99 -0.14
N ALA A 223 -5.83 5.55 0.57
CA ALA A 223 -5.85 5.64 2.02
C ALA A 223 -6.72 6.81 2.51
N GLY A 224 -7.45 6.57 3.59
CA GLY A 224 -8.16 7.56 4.38
C GLY A 224 -7.40 8.01 5.65
N PRO A 225 -8.06 8.76 6.55
CA PRO A 225 -7.55 8.98 7.89
C PRO A 225 -7.28 7.65 8.59
N THR A 226 -6.23 7.63 9.40
CA THR A 226 -5.87 6.45 10.18
C THR A 226 -6.91 6.15 11.25
N GLU A 227 -7.07 4.88 11.63
CA GLU A 227 -8.10 4.46 12.57
C GLU A 227 -7.67 3.23 13.38
N ILE A 228 -8.07 3.21 14.65
CA ILE A 228 -7.95 2.03 15.51
C ILE A 228 -9.33 1.53 15.94
N GLY A 229 -9.49 0.21 15.96
CA GLY A 229 -10.54 -0.48 16.68
C GLY A 229 -9.91 -1.32 17.79
N ILE A 230 -10.49 -1.31 18.98
CA ILE A 230 -10.06 -2.13 20.11
C ILE A 230 -11.24 -2.97 20.57
N ILE A 231 -11.09 -4.31 20.63
CA ILE A 231 -12.04 -5.21 21.29
C ILE A 231 -11.50 -5.52 22.68
N ALA A 232 -12.25 -5.18 23.72
CA ALA A 232 -11.85 -5.40 25.10
C ALA A 232 -12.98 -6.04 25.92
N ASP A 233 -12.65 -7.03 26.77
CA ASP A 233 -13.52 -7.56 27.80
C ASP A 233 -13.15 -7.01 29.20
N GLU A 234 -13.81 -7.47 30.25
CA GLU A 234 -13.59 -7.03 31.62
C GLU A 234 -12.17 -7.29 32.16
N THR A 235 -11.38 -8.13 31.48
CA THR A 235 -10.00 -8.46 31.89
C THR A 235 -8.96 -7.47 31.35
N ALA A 236 -9.35 -6.60 30.42
CA ALA A 236 -8.45 -5.62 29.81
C ALA A 236 -8.04 -4.54 30.82
N ASN A 237 -6.85 -3.97 30.61
CA ASN A 237 -6.36 -2.87 31.44
C ASN A 237 -6.84 -1.51 30.88
N PRO A 238 -7.75 -0.80 31.56
CA PRO A 238 -8.32 0.45 31.04
C PRO A 238 -7.27 1.56 30.78
N SER A 239 -6.17 1.53 31.53
CA SER A 239 -5.07 2.51 31.36
C SER A 239 -4.29 2.29 30.09
N LEU A 240 -4.12 1.03 29.63
CA LEU A 240 -3.52 0.70 28.36
C LEU A 240 -4.45 1.05 27.21
N LEU A 241 -5.74 0.66 27.31
CA LEU A 241 -6.75 1.03 26.31
C LEU A 241 -6.79 2.54 26.04
N ALA A 242 -6.77 3.34 27.13
CA ALA A 242 -6.76 4.80 27.00
C ALA A 242 -5.47 5.31 26.36
N ALA A 243 -4.31 4.68 26.64
CA ALA A 243 -3.05 5.05 26.02
C ALA A 243 -3.04 4.77 24.51
N ASP A 244 -3.58 3.61 24.10
CA ASP A 244 -3.63 3.20 22.70
C ASP A 244 -4.61 4.07 21.89
N LEU A 245 -5.78 4.42 22.45
CA LEU A 245 -6.72 5.38 21.85
C LEU A 245 -6.09 6.77 21.67
N ILE A 246 -5.30 7.25 22.65
CA ILE A 246 -4.57 8.53 22.58
C ILE A 246 -3.46 8.45 21.51
N GLY A 247 -2.69 7.36 21.49
CA GLY A 247 -1.63 7.15 20.50
C GLY A 247 -2.17 7.23 19.06
N GLN A 248 -3.34 6.65 18.83
CA GLN A 248 -4.01 6.76 17.53
C GLN A 248 -4.50 8.18 17.23
N ALA A 249 -5.11 8.84 18.22
CA ALA A 249 -5.64 10.19 18.07
C ALA A 249 -4.57 11.26 17.84
N GLU A 250 -3.32 10.98 18.21
CA GLU A 250 -2.18 11.90 18.01
C GLU A 250 -1.77 12.06 16.54
N HIS A 251 -2.13 11.11 15.66
CA HIS A 251 -1.75 11.17 14.24
C HIS A 251 -2.39 12.35 13.51
N ASP A 252 -3.71 12.55 13.69
CA ASP A 252 -4.46 13.62 13.00
C ASP A 252 -5.79 13.91 13.70
N GLU A 253 -6.33 15.11 13.50
CA GLU A 253 -7.65 15.52 14.05
C GLU A 253 -8.81 14.66 13.50
N LEU A 254 -8.63 14.02 12.34
CA LEU A 254 -9.59 13.12 11.71
C LEU A 254 -9.31 11.64 12.02
N ALA A 255 -8.27 11.32 12.81
CA ALA A 255 -8.00 9.94 13.21
C ALA A 255 -9.19 9.37 13.99
N GLY A 256 -9.55 8.11 13.71
CA GLY A 256 -10.64 7.41 14.38
C GLY A 256 -10.13 6.52 15.51
N SER A 257 -10.73 6.64 16.71
CA SER A 257 -10.40 5.80 17.87
C SER A 257 -11.66 5.16 18.43
N VAL A 258 -11.85 3.85 18.20
CA VAL A 258 -13.08 3.14 18.57
C VAL A 258 -12.78 1.98 19.52
N LEU A 259 -13.45 1.97 20.67
CA LEU A 259 -13.42 0.86 21.63
C LEU A 259 -14.75 0.09 21.56
N PHE A 260 -14.68 -1.23 21.37
CA PHE A 260 -15.81 -2.15 21.44
C PHE A 260 -15.69 -2.98 22.74
N THR A 261 -16.66 -2.91 23.63
CA THR A 261 -16.63 -3.65 24.89
C THR A 261 -18.05 -3.98 25.37
N ASP A 262 -18.21 -5.07 26.09
CA ASP A 262 -19.45 -5.46 26.78
C ASP A 262 -19.43 -5.11 28.29
N SER A 263 -18.35 -4.44 28.75
CA SER A 263 -18.16 -4.09 30.16
C SER A 263 -18.36 -2.59 30.39
N THR A 264 -19.43 -2.25 31.15
CA THR A 264 -19.67 -0.87 31.61
C THR A 264 -18.54 -0.36 32.51
N GLU A 265 -17.91 -1.26 33.30
CA GLU A 265 -16.77 -0.91 34.14
C GLU A 265 -15.55 -0.47 33.31
N ILE A 266 -15.28 -1.14 32.18
CA ILE A 266 -14.24 -0.74 31.24
C ILE A 266 -14.56 0.64 30.66
N VAL A 267 -15.81 0.88 30.23
CA VAL A 267 -16.24 2.19 29.70
C VAL A 267 -15.91 3.31 30.69
N ASP A 268 -16.35 3.16 31.95
CA ASP A 268 -16.16 4.19 32.97
C ASP A 268 -14.68 4.45 33.26
N LYS A 269 -13.89 3.39 33.45
CA LYS A 269 -12.45 3.48 33.75
C LYS A 269 -11.61 4.04 32.58
N VAL A 270 -11.96 3.69 31.34
CA VAL A 270 -11.31 4.25 30.14
C VAL A 270 -11.61 5.73 30.03
N GLN A 271 -12.88 6.15 30.23
CA GLN A 271 -13.23 7.56 30.21
C GLN A 271 -12.51 8.36 31.30
N GLU A 272 -12.39 7.81 32.53
CA GLU A 272 -11.62 8.42 33.61
C GLU A 272 -10.15 8.57 33.24
N SER A 273 -9.55 7.52 32.69
CA SER A 273 -8.16 7.53 32.21
C SER A 273 -7.92 8.54 31.10
N LEU A 274 -8.83 8.65 30.12
CA LEU A 274 -8.77 9.65 29.05
C LEU A 274 -8.85 11.07 29.61
N LYS A 275 -9.79 11.35 30.52
CA LYS A 275 -9.91 12.68 31.19
C LYS A 275 -8.62 13.08 31.90
N TYR A 276 -7.89 12.11 32.48
CA TYR A 276 -6.62 12.37 33.15
C TYR A 276 -5.46 12.57 32.16
N ARG A 277 -5.36 11.73 31.12
CA ARG A 277 -4.20 11.66 30.21
C ARG A 277 -4.23 12.73 29.11
N VAL A 278 -5.38 12.95 28.45
CA VAL A 278 -5.48 13.86 27.29
C VAL A 278 -4.92 15.26 27.58
N PRO A 279 -5.26 15.93 28.71
CA PRO A 279 -4.69 17.27 28.97
C PRO A 279 -3.19 17.27 29.26
N ARG A 280 -2.55 16.11 29.40
CA ARG A 280 -1.13 15.93 29.76
C ARG A 280 -0.28 15.44 28.59
N THR A 281 -0.90 15.08 27.48
CA THR A 281 -0.16 14.73 26.26
C THR A 281 0.37 16.00 25.58
N GLU A 282 1.48 15.90 24.87
CA GLU A 282 2.11 17.03 24.20
C GLU A 282 1.20 17.68 23.14
N HIS A 283 0.45 16.88 22.42
CA HIS A 283 -0.49 17.33 21.38
C HIS A 283 -1.95 17.31 21.86
N ALA A 284 -2.20 17.79 23.08
CA ALA A 284 -3.51 17.71 23.77
C ALA A 284 -4.67 18.22 22.92
N GLU A 285 -4.52 19.33 22.20
CA GLU A 285 -5.58 19.91 21.36
C GLU A 285 -5.96 18.96 20.20
N ARG A 286 -4.97 18.44 19.48
CA ARG A 286 -5.17 17.50 18.39
C ARG A 286 -5.84 16.22 18.87
N VAL A 287 -5.32 15.64 19.94
CA VAL A 287 -5.87 14.42 20.56
C VAL A 287 -7.31 14.65 21.04
N HIS A 288 -7.58 15.78 21.67
CA HIS A 288 -8.94 16.14 22.09
C HIS A 288 -9.89 16.26 20.90
N THR A 289 -9.47 16.93 19.83
CA THR A 289 -10.28 17.10 18.61
C THR A 289 -10.60 15.75 17.98
N SER A 290 -9.61 14.86 17.83
CA SER A 290 -9.79 13.53 17.27
C SER A 290 -10.75 12.68 18.10
N LEU A 291 -10.53 12.60 19.44
CA LEU A 291 -11.36 11.79 20.33
C LEU A 291 -12.80 12.33 20.54
N SER A 292 -13.01 13.63 20.30
CA SER A 292 -14.32 14.26 20.37
C SER A 292 -15.08 14.27 19.03
N GLY A 293 -14.41 13.85 17.96
CA GLY A 293 -14.98 13.80 16.62
C GLY A 293 -15.96 12.62 16.45
N THR A 294 -16.82 12.72 15.44
CA THR A 294 -17.84 11.70 15.13
C THR A 294 -17.26 10.36 14.66
N GLN A 295 -15.98 10.33 14.33
CA GLN A 295 -15.23 9.13 13.93
C GLN A 295 -14.71 8.31 15.12
N SER A 296 -14.72 8.88 16.34
CA SER A 296 -14.27 8.22 17.57
C SER A 296 -15.45 7.87 18.47
N ALA A 297 -15.41 6.70 19.10
CA ALA A 297 -16.50 6.22 19.95
C ALA A 297 -16.08 5.15 20.95
N ILE A 298 -16.83 5.04 22.04
CA ILE A 298 -16.87 3.84 22.87
C ILE A 298 -18.23 3.17 22.60
N VAL A 299 -18.19 1.95 22.09
CA VAL A 299 -19.36 1.16 21.71
C VAL A 299 -19.60 0.09 22.78
N LEU A 300 -20.62 0.29 23.61
CA LEU A 300 -21.06 -0.72 24.57
C LEU A 300 -21.97 -1.72 23.86
N THR A 301 -21.64 -3.00 23.97
CA THR A 301 -22.34 -4.12 23.30
C THR A 301 -22.98 -5.04 24.33
N ASP A 302 -23.90 -5.92 23.87
CA ASP A 302 -24.59 -6.89 24.73
C ASP A 302 -23.69 -8.11 25.08
N GLY A 303 -22.53 -8.23 24.44
CA GLY A 303 -21.57 -9.32 24.67
C GLY A 303 -20.44 -9.33 23.66
N LEU A 304 -19.42 -10.15 23.91
CA LEU A 304 -18.22 -10.26 23.09
C LEU A 304 -18.53 -10.59 21.61
N ASP A 305 -19.57 -11.40 21.34
CA ASP A 305 -19.97 -11.75 19.98
C ASP A 305 -20.39 -10.51 19.19
N GLN A 306 -21.17 -9.63 19.80
CA GLN A 306 -21.61 -8.38 19.18
C GLN A 306 -20.44 -7.40 19.02
N SER A 307 -19.48 -7.37 19.95
CA SER A 307 -18.23 -6.60 19.81
C SER A 307 -17.43 -7.04 18.59
N ILE A 308 -17.31 -8.36 18.37
CA ILE A 308 -16.61 -8.92 17.20
C ILE A 308 -17.34 -8.59 15.89
N ASP A 309 -18.67 -8.69 15.88
CA ASP A 309 -19.47 -8.36 14.70
C ASP A 309 -19.37 -6.86 14.35
N ALA A 310 -19.41 -6.00 15.36
CA ALA A 310 -19.25 -4.56 15.19
C ALA A 310 -17.83 -4.21 14.67
N ALA A 311 -16.79 -4.82 15.22
CA ALA A 311 -15.42 -4.63 14.76
C ALA A 311 -15.21 -5.13 13.31
N ASN A 312 -15.78 -6.28 12.94
CA ASN A 312 -15.76 -6.77 11.55
C ASN A 312 -16.51 -5.85 10.58
N ALA A 313 -17.61 -5.23 11.03
CA ALA A 313 -18.36 -4.25 10.26
C ALA A 313 -17.59 -2.93 10.11
N TYR A 314 -16.88 -2.48 11.14
CA TYR A 314 -16.03 -1.31 11.15
C TYR A 314 -14.81 -1.52 10.23
N ALA A 315 -14.20 -2.70 10.25
CA ALA A 315 -13.07 -3.10 9.42
C ALA A 315 -11.88 -2.12 9.56
N ALA A 316 -11.44 -1.92 10.80
CA ALA A 316 -10.40 -0.97 11.17
C ALA A 316 -9.07 -1.22 10.47
N GLU A 317 -8.30 -0.15 10.26
CA GLU A 317 -6.89 -0.21 9.87
C GLU A 317 -6.06 -1.00 10.89
N HIS A 318 -6.13 -0.59 12.14
CA HIS A 318 -5.49 -1.26 13.28
C HIS A 318 -6.56 -1.87 14.16
N LEU A 319 -6.51 -3.18 14.42
CA LEU A 319 -7.44 -3.84 15.32
C LEU A 319 -6.69 -4.48 16.48
N GLU A 320 -6.88 -3.95 17.70
CA GLU A 320 -6.35 -4.56 18.91
C GLU A 320 -7.36 -5.51 19.55
N ILE A 321 -6.87 -6.64 20.06
CA ILE A 321 -7.65 -7.65 20.77
C ILE A 321 -7.15 -7.74 22.21
N GLN A 322 -7.86 -7.11 23.12
CA GLN A 322 -7.54 -6.99 24.54
C GLN A 322 -8.54 -7.80 25.39
N THR A 323 -8.62 -9.11 25.11
CA THR A 323 -9.56 -10.02 25.75
C THR A 323 -8.84 -11.18 26.42
N LYS A 324 -9.50 -11.84 27.37
CA LYS A 324 -8.99 -13.02 28.10
C LYS A 324 -8.55 -14.14 27.15
N ASP A 325 -9.33 -14.41 26.11
CA ASP A 325 -9.00 -15.38 25.07
C ASP A 325 -8.86 -14.68 23.72
N ALA A 326 -7.78 -13.93 23.57
CA ALA A 326 -7.50 -13.19 22.36
C ALA A 326 -7.34 -14.12 21.12
N ASP A 327 -6.84 -15.37 21.30
CA ASP A 327 -6.67 -16.32 20.20
C ASP A 327 -8.01 -16.78 19.62
N ALA A 328 -9.02 -16.98 20.46
CA ALA A 328 -10.36 -17.32 20.00
C ALA A 328 -11.00 -16.15 19.23
N VAL A 329 -10.78 -14.91 19.69
CA VAL A 329 -11.29 -13.71 19.02
C VAL A 329 -10.61 -13.49 17.69
N VAL A 330 -9.28 -13.56 17.62
CA VAL A 330 -8.49 -13.40 16.37
C VAL A 330 -9.00 -14.30 15.25
N LYS A 331 -9.34 -15.56 15.56
CA LYS A 331 -9.86 -16.53 14.56
C LYS A 331 -11.22 -16.12 13.96
N ARG A 332 -11.94 -15.22 14.61
CA ARG A 332 -13.27 -14.73 14.19
C ARG A 332 -13.22 -13.39 13.48
N ILE A 333 -12.06 -12.73 13.50
CA ILE A 333 -11.87 -11.48 12.75
C ILE A 333 -11.72 -11.80 11.27
N LYS A 334 -12.49 -11.09 10.45
CA LYS A 334 -12.50 -11.22 8.99
C LYS A 334 -11.94 -9.99 8.30
N ASN A 335 -12.11 -8.82 8.92
CA ASN A 335 -11.84 -7.53 8.31
C ASN A 335 -11.01 -6.67 9.26
N ALA A 336 -9.72 -6.59 9.02
CA ALA A 336 -8.79 -5.68 9.68
C ALA A 336 -7.57 -5.47 8.79
N GLY A 337 -6.95 -4.29 8.83
CA GLY A 337 -5.68 -4.04 8.14
C GLY A 337 -4.55 -4.80 8.81
N ALA A 338 -4.43 -4.68 10.13
CA ALA A 338 -3.55 -5.49 10.97
C ALA A 338 -4.24 -5.83 12.30
N ILE A 339 -3.91 -7.00 12.87
CA ILE A 339 -4.43 -7.44 14.17
C ILE A 339 -3.30 -7.45 15.20
N PHE A 340 -3.51 -6.74 16.30
CA PHE A 340 -2.60 -6.63 17.44
C PHE A 340 -3.16 -7.44 18.60
N ARG A 341 -2.46 -8.50 18.99
CA ARG A 341 -2.96 -9.49 19.91
C ARG A 341 -2.39 -9.33 21.31
N GLY A 342 -3.26 -9.02 22.26
CA GLY A 342 -2.94 -8.96 23.69
C GLY A 342 -2.22 -7.68 24.12
N PRO A 343 -1.96 -7.53 25.43
CA PRO A 343 -1.56 -6.24 26.03
C PRO A 343 -0.14 -5.78 25.69
N TYR A 344 0.69 -6.63 25.09
CA TYR A 344 2.08 -6.32 24.73
C TYR A 344 2.29 -6.14 23.23
N SER A 345 1.20 -5.95 22.48
CA SER A 345 1.24 -5.70 21.04
C SER A 345 0.50 -4.40 20.71
N PRO A 346 0.97 -3.23 21.18
CA PRO A 346 0.36 -1.96 20.84
C PRO A 346 0.67 -1.56 19.39
N VAL A 347 -0.16 -0.68 18.80
CA VAL A 347 0.01 -0.19 17.41
C VAL A 347 1.42 0.34 17.11
N PRO A 348 2.09 1.14 18.00
CA PRO A 348 3.46 1.60 17.71
C PRO A 348 4.49 0.50 17.52
N LEU A 349 4.25 -0.71 18.06
CA LEU A 349 5.10 -1.86 17.74
C LEU A 349 5.00 -2.21 16.26
N GLY A 350 3.79 -2.18 15.69
CA GLY A 350 3.54 -2.39 14.26
C GLY A 350 4.18 -1.32 13.39
N ASP A 351 4.10 -0.07 13.83
CA ASP A 351 4.60 1.08 13.09
C ASP A 351 6.12 1.07 12.94
N TYR A 352 6.85 0.56 13.96
CA TYR A 352 8.29 0.73 14.02
C TYR A 352 9.10 -0.57 14.06
N MET A 353 8.69 -1.57 14.86
CA MET A 353 9.62 -2.63 15.27
C MET A 353 9.11 -4.07 15.10
N SER A 354 7.84 -4.30 14.74
CA SER A 354 7.34 -5.69 14.60
C SER A 354 7.89 -6.39 13.36
N GLY A 355 8.30 -5.63 12.35
CA GLY A 355 8.64 -6.12 11.01
C GLY A 355 7.42 -6.28 10.10
N SER A 356 6.19 -6.05 10.60
CA SER A 356 4.98 -5.89 9.78
C SER A 356 5.00 -4.56 9.04
N ASN A 357 4.00 -4.32 8.20
CA ASN A 357 3.88 -3.09 7.44
C ASN A 357 2.76 -2.22 8.01
N HIS A 358 3.01 -0.92 8.15
CA HIS A 358 2.04 0.04 8.63
C HIS A 358 1.25 0.75 7.50
N VAL A 359 1.57 0.50 6.24
CA VAL A 359 0.76 0.98 5.12
C VAL A 359 -0.42 0.02 4.94
N LEU A 360 -1.50 0.33 5.57
CA LEU A 360 -2.65 -0.54 5.76
C LEU A 360 -3.91 0.04 5.08
N PRO A 361 -4.91 -0.79 4.79
CA PRO A 361 -6.20 -0.32 4.28
C PRO A 361 -6.98 0.42 5.37
N THR A 362 -7.52 1.59 5.04
CA THR A 362 -8.29 2.46 5.93
C THR A 362 -9.73 2.63 5.46
N GLY A 363 -10.58 3.26 6.25
CA GLY A 363 -11.95 3.61 5.85
C GLY A 363 -12.81 2.40 5.51
N GLY A 364 -12.59 1.28 6.19
CA GLY A 364 -13.31 0.04 5.99
C GLY A 364 -12.90 -0.75 4.74
N THR A 365 -11.84 -0.35 4.04
CA THR A 365 -11.36 -1.06 2.83
C THR A 365 -10.67 -2.38 3.16
N ALA A 366 -10.35 -2.65 4.42
CA ALA A 366 -9.87 -3.95 4.89
C ALA A 366 -10.82 -5.13 4.58
N ARG A 367 -12.05 -4.85 4.13
CA ARG A 367 -13.00 -5.86 3.63
C ARG A 367 -12.56 -6.50 2.31
N PHE A 368 -11.71 -5.84 1.53
CA PHE A 368 -11.29 -6.28 0.19
C PHE A 368 -9.84 -5.91 -0.15
N ALA A 369 -9.17 -5.15 0.67
CA ALA A 369 -7.77 -4.76 0.48
C ALA A 369 -6.88 -5.30 1.59
N ALA A 370 -5.62 -5.55 1.28
CA ALA A 370 -4.60 -5.96 2.23
C ALA A 370 -3.61 -4.82 2.52
N GLY A 371 -2.86 -4.95 3.60
CA GLY A 371 -1.70 -4.10 3.86
C GLY A 371 -0.61 -4.28 2.81
N LEU A 372 0.26 -3.28 2.70
CA LEU A 372 1.40 -3.31 1.80
C LEU A 372 2.34 -4.47 2.18
N GLY A 373 2.75 -5.24 1.19
CA GLY A 373 3.64 -6.36 1.38
C GLY A 373 4.37 -6.71 0.08
N VAL A 374 5.19 -7.75 0.08
CA VAL A 374 5.97 -8.17 -1.09
C VAL A 374 5.09 -8.43 -2.30
N HIS A 375 3.94 -9.08 -2.10
CA HIS A 375 2.97 -9.36 -3.16
C HIS A 375 2.43 -8.11 -3.86
N THR A 376 2.43 -6.95 -3.20
CA THR A 376 2.02 -5.67 -3.80
C THR A 376 2.94 -5.24 -4.95
N PHE A 377 4.20 -5.64 -4.88
CA PHE A 377 5.25 -5.32 -5.85
C PHE A 377 5.51 -6.43 -6.88
N MET A 378 4.64 -7.44 -6.91
CA MET A 378 4.70 -8.56 -7.83
C MET A 378 3.36 -8.73 -8.54
N LYS A 379 3.39 -9.41 -9.67
CA LYS A 379 2.18 -9.80 -10.40
C LYS A 379 2.28 -11.26 -10.81
N PRO A 380 1.19 -12.05 -10.64
CA PRO A 380 1.14 -13.40 -11.18
C PRO A 380 0.97 -13.34 -12.71
N VAL A 381 1.64 -14.26 -13.39
CA VAL A 381 1.51 -14.47 -14.84
C VAL A 381 1.36 -15.96 -15.08
N GLU A 382 0.29 -16.33 -15.75
CA GLU A 382 0.05 -17.71 -16.15
C GLU A 382 0.92 -18.09 -17.36
N VAL A 383 1.56 -19.24 -17.28
CA VAL A 383 2.29 -19.88 -18.39
C VAL A 383 1.57 -21.16 -18.74
N ILE A 384 1.01 -21.21 -19.94
CA ILE A 384 0.23 -22.34 -20.45
C ILE A 384 1.14 -23.17 -21.32
N GLU A 385 1.43 -24.40 -20.89
CA GLU A 385 2.34 -25.35 -21.54
C GLU A 385 1.57 -26.59 -21.97
N TYR A 386 1.46 -26.81 -23.27
CA TYR A 386 0.87 -27.99 -23.86
C TYR A 386 1.78 -28.53 -24.93
N ASP A 387 1.96 -29.84 -24.96
CA ASP A 387 2.56 -30.53 -26.09
C ASP A 387 1.49 -30.84 -27.16
N GLU A 388 1.94 -31.47 -28.27
CA GLU A 388 1.08 -31.79 -29.40
C GLU A 388 -0.07 -32.71 -28.99
N GLU A 389 0.21 -33.78 -28.23
CA GLU A 389 -0.80 -34.78 -27.82
C GLU A 389 -1.77 -34.19 -26.79
N GLY A 390 -1.31 -33.40 -25.84
CA GLY A 390 -2.15 -32.70 -24.87
C GLY A 390 -3.14 -31.74 -25.56
N LEU A 391 -2.69 -30.95 -26.54
CA LEU A 391 -3.56 -30.07 -27.28
C LEU A 391 -4.53 -30.85 -28.20
N LYS A 392 -4.04 -31.91 -28.85
CA LYS A 392 -4.84 -32.78 -29.73
C LYS A 392 -6.03 -33.39 -29.02
N ALA A 393 -5.83 -33.85 -27.79
CA ALA A 393 -6.89 -34.41 -26.97
C ALA A 393 -8.06 -33.43 -26.69
N LEU A 394 -7.82 -32.13 -26.81
CA LEU A 394 -8.79 -31.06 -26.55
C LEU A 394 -9.32 -30.40 -27.82
N ALA A 395 -8.68 -30.58 -28.96
CA ALA A 395 -8.95 -29.80 -30.18
C ALA A 395 -10.41 -29.80 -30.61
N ALA A 396 -11.06 -30.94 -30.64
CA ALA A 396 -12.47 -31.03 -31.02
C ALA A 396 -13.39 -30.31 -30.02
N ARG A 397 -13.07 -30.36 -28.71
CA ARG A 397 -13.87 -29.70 -27.67
C ARG A 397 -13.69 -28.19 -27.72
N ILE A 398 -12.47 -27.71 -27.95
CA ILE A 398 -12.17 -26.28 -28.11
C ILE A 398 -12.92 -25.73 -29.32
N ASN A 399 -12.89 -26.46 -30.46
CA ASN A 399 -13.62 -26.05 -31.68
C ASN A 399 -15.13 -25.98 -31.42
N ALA A 400 -15.72 -27.00 -30.76
CA ALA A 400 -17.14 -27.01 -30.44
C ALA A 400 -17.52 -25.84 -29.53
N PHE A 401 -16.68 -25.52 -28.54
CA PHE A 401 -16.91 -24.42 -27.62
C PHE A 401 -16.82 -23.06 -28.33
N ALA A 402 -15.75 -22.87 -29.13
CA ALA A 402 -15.55 -21.65 -29.91
C ALA A 402 -16.73 -21.37 -30.90
N VAL A 403 -17.21 -22.41 -31.55
CA VAL A 403 -18.38 -22.28 -32.45
C VAL A 403 -19.64 -21.91 -31.66
N SER A 404 -19.82 -22.43 -30.45
CA SER A 404 -20.98 -22.09 -29.61
C SER A 404 -20.99 -20.64 -29.15
N GLU A 405 -19.80 -19.99 -29.09
CA GLU A 405 -19.62 -18.57 -28.76
C GLU A 405 -19.63 -17.65 -30.00
N ASP A 406 -19.93 -18.19 -31.19
CA ASP A 406 -19.84 -17.48 -32.46
C ASP A 406 -18.41 -16.95 -32.76
N LEU A 407 -17.41 -17.72 -32.33
CA LEU A 407 -15.97 -17.45 -32.53
C LEU A 407 -15.29 -18.60 -33.31
N PRO A 408 -15.75 -18.97 -34.49
CA PRO A 408 -15.25 -20.15 -35.22
C PRO A 408 -13.74 -20.08 -35.52
N ALA A 409 -13.20 -18.88 -35.73
CA ALA A 409 -11.75 -18.69 -35.95
C ALA A 409 -10.87 -19.14 -34.76
N HIS A 410 -11.40 -19.13 -33.53
CA HIS A 410 -10.69 -19.69 -32.36
C HIS A 410 -10.58 -21.21 -32.48
N GLY A 411 -11.62 -21.88 -32.94
CA GLY A 411 -11.59 -23.31 -33.22
C GLY A 411 -10.63 -23.64 -34.37
N GLU A 412 -10.69 -22.89 -35.47
CA GLU A 412 -9.81 -23.02 -36.62
C GLU A 412 -8.33 -22.82 -36.23
N CYS A 413 -8.05 -21.88 -35.32
CA CYS A 413 -6.70 -21.68 -34.79
C CYS A 413 -6.11 -22.97 -34.16
N VAL A 414 -6.92 -23.76 -33.46
CA VAL A 414 -6.47 -25.03 -32.90
C VAL A 414 -6.40 -26.11 -33.94
N LEU A 415 -7.43 -26.24 -34.80
CA LEU A 415 -7.51 -27.28 -35.83
C LEU A 415 -6.34 -27.16 -36.84
N SER A 416 -5.92 -25.94 -37.19
CA SER A 416 -4.81 -25.67 -38.11
C SER A 416 -3.48 -26.27 -37.67
N ARG A 417 -3.34 -26.72 -36.45
CA ARG A 417 -2.16 -27.43 -35.97
C ARG A 417 -2.14 -28.92 -36.36
N PHE A 418 -3.30 -29.45 -36.72
CA PHE A 418 -3.50 -30.88 -36.93
C PHE A 418 -4.08 -31.20 -38.32
N VAL A 419 -4.82 -30.27 -38.92
CA VAL A 419 -5.43 -30.42 -40.26
C VAL A 419 -4.79 -29.46 -41.25
N LYS A 420 -4.67 -29.89 -42.49
CA LYS A 420 -3.97 -29.12 -43.52
C LYS A 420 -4.72 -27.84 -43.91
N ASP A 421 -6.04 -27.91 -43.97
CA ASP A 421 -6.90 -26.77 -44.34
C ASP A 421 -8.19 -26.79 -43.52
N PRO A 422 -8.27 -26.06 -42.41
CA PRO A 422 -9.45 -26.00 -41.56
C PRO A 422 -10.62 -25.23 -42.20
N TYR A 423 -10.39 -24.50 -43.31
CA TYR A 423 -11.45 -23.78 -44.03
C TYR A 423 -12.13 -24.64 -45.13
N ASP A 424 -11.52 -25.74 -45.51
CA ASP A 424 -12.14 -26.69 -46.43
C ASP A 424 -13.17 -27.54 -45.70
N LYS A 425 -14.39 -27.00 -45.59
CA LYS A 425 -15.52 -27.66 -44.89
C LYS A 425 -15.93 -28.99 -45.52
N ALA A 426 -15.61 -29.23 -46.76
CA ALA A 426 -15.97 -30.45 -47.48
C ALA A 426 -15.08 -31.63 -46.99
N THR A 427 -13.81 -31.38 -46.74
CA THR A 427 -12.85 -32.41 -46.35
C THR A 427 -12.50 -32.36 -44.86
N LEU A 428 -12.93 -31.31 -44.14
CA LEU A 428 -12.59 -31.10 -42.74
C LEU A 428 -12.90 -32.33 -41.84
N ARG A 429 -14.05 -32.95 -42.02
CA ARG A 429 -14.43 -34.15 -41.23
C ARG A 429 -13.52 -35.35 -41.49
N GLU A 430 -13.07 -35.53 -42.72
CA GLU A 430 -12.08 -36.57 -43.08
C GLU A 430 -10.74 -36.27 -42.48
N GLN A 431 -10.29 -35.04 -42.63
CA GLN A 431 -9.01 -34.57 -42.05
C GLN A 431 -8.99 -34.66 -40.51
N GLU A 432 -10.08 -34.30 -39.84
CA GLU A 432 -10.22 -34.46 -38.38
C GLU A 432 -10.14 -35.94 -37.97
N LYS A 433 -10.73 -36.84 -38.73
CA LYS A 433 -10.69 -38.29 -38.48
C LYS A 433 -9.27 -38.83 -38.71
N GLU A 434 -8.60 -38.44 -39.81
CA GLU A 434 -7.22 -38.83 -40.10
C GLU A 434 -6.25 -38.32 -39.06
N ALA A 435 -6.48 -37.10 -38.53
CA ALA A 435 -5.68 -36.50 -37.47
C ALA A 435 -6.02 -37.10 -36.08
N GLY A 436 -7.03 -37.98 -35.96
CA GLY A 436 -7.43 -38.56 -34.69
C GLY A 436 -8.10 -37.60 -33.73
N LEU A 437 -8.78 -36.56 -34.26
CA LEU A 437 -9.49 -35.55 -33.46
C LEU A 437 -10.94 -35.94 -33.17
N ARG A 438 -11.43 -37.03 -33.78
CA ARG A 438 -12.77 -37.62 -33.59
C ARG A 438 -12.71 -39.10 -33.41
#